data_95fca9833c0ac53015c79a0d1b129491
#
_entry.id   95fca9833c0ac53015c79a0d1b129491
#
_cell.length_a   1.000
_cell.length_b   1.000
_cell.length_c   1.000
_cell.angle_alpha   90.00
_cell.angle_beta   90.00
_cell.angle_gamma   90.00
#
_symmetry.space_group_name_H-M   'P 1'
#
loop_
_entity.id
_entity.type
_entity.pdbx_description
1 polymer ?
#
loop_
_entity_poly.entity_id
_entity_poly.type
_entity_poly.pdbx_seq_one_letter_code
_entity_poly.pdbx_strand_id
1 'polypeptide(L)'
;HGVVDAFFTAVKAYTQPGDGVMLLTPVYYPMYHAVLDTGRKLVDCPLAEQGDSYAIDFADFERKAKDLHTKMLILCSPHNPAGRVWTREELQKISEICLANGVLVVSDEIHDDLIMPGYEHTVYASLSQEAEQNCLVLTAPSKTFNLAGLQTSNIFIPNASLRARYMEYLKETNPNPKCNILGYLACETAYRHCEDWLDQCLQVIDANRKLVIGFMKQKFPQIKVKRLEGTYLLWMDWRGLGIDYKELERINRQEARLFFDEGYIFGKQGEGFERWNLACPTRYIQEALERMEKAYRKYVK
;
A
#
# COMPACT_ATOMS: atom_id res chain seq x y z
N HIS A 1 14.59 11.85 0.94
CA HIS A 1 13.24 11.82 1.49
C HIS A 1 12.55 10.49 1.17
N GLY A 2 11.49 10.13 1.89
CA GLY A 2 10.78 8.85 1.72
C GLY A 2 9.88 8.82 0.48
N VAL A 3 9.26 7.64 0.22
CA VAL A 3 8.35 7.43 -0.93
C VAL A 3 7.13 8.35 -0.91
N VAL A 4 6.64 8.74 0.28
CA VAL A 4 5.53 9.70 0.40
C VAL A 4 5.90 11.03 -0.27
N ASP A 5 7.04 11.61 0.05
CA ASP A 5 7.53 12.83 -0.60
C ASP A 5 7.71 12.64 -2.12
N ALA A 6 8.11 11.44 -2.54
CA ALA A 6 8.31 11.13 -3.95
C ALA A 6 7.02 11.19 -4.76
N PHE A 7 5.93 10.58 -4.29
CA PHE A 7 4.66 10.64 -5.02
C PHE A 7 3.97 12.03 -4.89
N PHE A 8 4.13 12.75 -3.77
CA PHE A 8 3.71 14.15 -3.69
C PHE A 8 4.42 15.02 -4.72
N THR A 9 5.74 14.82 -4.86
CA THR A 9 6.55 15.50 -5.87
C THR A 9 6.08 15.14 -7.29
N ALA A 10 5.82 13.85 -7.57
CA ALA A 10 5.33 13.41 -8.86
C ALA A 10 3.97 14.04 -9.21
N VAL A 11 3.02 14.04 -8.27
CA VAL A 11 1.71 14.69 -8.47
C VAL A 11 1.89 16.14 -8.88
N LYS A 12 2.72 16.90 -8.16
CA LYS A 12 2.93 18.33 -8.45
C LYS A 12 3.72 18.56 -9.72
N ALA A 13 4.72 17.73 -10.02
CA ALA A 13 5.56 17.89 -11.20
C ALA A 13 4.84 17.59 -12.51
N TYR A 14 3.90 16.64 -12.51
CA TYR A 14 3.30 16.15 -13.76
C TYR A 14 1.83 16.49 -13.96
N THR A 15 1.16 17.06 -12.96
CA THR A 15 -0.24 17.47 -13.05
C THR A 15 -0.43 18.92 -12.64
N GLN A 16 -1.60 19.48 -12.93
CA GLN A 16 -2.00 20.81 -12.50
C GLN A 16 -3.15 20.76 -11.50
N PRO A 17 -3.38 21.79 -10.68
CA PRO A 17 -4.60 21.89 -9.89
C PRO A 17 -5.85 21.71 -10.76
N GLY A 18 -6.77 20.85 -10.30
CA GLY A 18 -7.97 20.49 -11.06
C GLY A 18 -7.84 19.23 -11.92
N ASP A 19 -6.63 18.75 -12.21
CA ASP A 19 -6.42 17.47 -12.88
C ASP A 19 -6.85 16.29 -12.00
N GLY A 20 -7.30 15.21 -12.64
CA GLY A 20 -7.67 13.95 -12.00
C GLY A 20 -6.48 13.03 -11.74
N VAL A 21 -6.42 12.49 -10.53
CA VAL A 21 -5.46 11.44 -10.14
C VAL A 21 -6.24 10.23 -9.68
N MET A 22 -6.01 9.09 -10.33
CA MET A 22 -6.67 7.80 -10.03
C MET A 22 -6.04 7.12 -8.82
N LEU A 23 -6.88 6.57 -7.95
CA LEU A 23 -6.48 5.68 -6.86
C LEU A 23 -7.37 4.43 -6.85
N LEU A 24 -6.78 3.25 -6.65
CA LEU A 24 -7.50 1.99 -6.39
C LEU A 24 -7.82 1.91 -4.90
N THR A 25 -9.06 2.15 -4.52
CA THR A 25 -9.46 2.29 -3.11
C THR A 25 -10.16 1.05 -2.54
N PRO A 26 -10.05 0.75 -1.19
CA PRO A 26 -9.34 1.52 -0.17
C PRO A 26 -7.81 1.49 -0.39
N VAL A 27 -7.11 2.57 -0.08
CA VAL A 27 -5.66 2.66 -0.30
C VAL A 27 -4.98 3.47 0.81
N TYR A 28 -3.67 3.39 0.88
CA TYR A 28 -2.84 4.10 1.84
C TYR A 28 -3.16 5.60 1.88
N TYR A 29 -3.58 6.08 3.05
CA TYR A 29 -4.18 7.41 3.21
C TYR A 29 -3.30 8.59 2.75
N PRO A 30 -1.94 8.59 2.81
CA PRO A 30 -1.16 9.68 2.26
C PRO A 30 -1.31 9.87 0.74
N MET A 31 -1.77 8.85 0.00
CA MET A 31 -2.05 9.00 -1.42
C MET A 31 -3.27 9.91 -1.66
N TYR A 32 -4.31 9.85 -0.79
CA TYR A 32 -5.42 10.82 -0.83
C TYR A 32 -4.91 12.24 -0.57
N HIS A 33 -4.04 12.40 0.44
CA HIS A 33 -3.43 13.70 0.75
C HIS A 33 -2.61 14.24 -0.42
N ALA A 34 -1.83 13.38 -1.11
CA ALA A 34 -1.07 13.80 -2.27
C ALA A 34 -1.97 14.35 -3.39
N VAL A 35 -3.19 13.84 -3.53
CA VAL A 35 -4.17 14.31 -4.51
C VAL A 35 -4.89 15.56 -4.01
N LEU A 36 -5.53 15.47 -2.85
CA LEU A 36 -6.47 16.49 -2.38
C LEU A 36 -5.78 17.75 -1.86
N ASP A 37 -4.72 17.60 -1.05
CA ASP A 37 -3.99 18.74 -0.43
C ASP A 37 -3.18 19.52 -1.47
N THR A 38 -2.99 18.95 -2.66
CA THR A 38 -2.32 19.61 -3.77
C THR A 38 -3.31 20.24 -4.79
N GLY A 39 -4.60 20.21 -4.49
CA GLY A 39 -5.65 20.80 -5.33
C GLY A 39 -6.03 19.97 -6.55
N ARG A 40 -5.60 18.69 -6.62
CA ARG A 40 -6.01 17.74 -7.66
C ARG A 40 -7.33 17.10 -7.28
N LYS A 41 -7.99 16.47 -8.26
CA LYS A 41 -9.26 15.75 -8.04
C LYS A 41 -9.00 14.27 -7.88
N LEU A 42 -9.58 13.68 -6.85
CA LEU A 42 -9.58 12.24 -6.70
C LEU A 42 -10.46 11.59 -7.76
N VAL A 43 -9.86 10.72 -8.57
CA VAL A 43 -10.58 9.78 -9.43
C VAL A 43 -10.61 8.44 -8.71
N ASP A 44 -11.66 8.25 -7.92
CA ASP A 44 -11.83 7.06 -7.07
C ASP A 44 -12.18 5.83 -7.91
N CYS A 45 -11.36 4.78 -7.85
CA CYS A 45 -11.54 3.49 -8.50
C CYS A 45 -11.69 2.39 -7.44
N PRO A 46 -12.89 2.18 -6.87
CA PRO A 46 -13.07 1.23 -5.80
C PRO A 46 -12.80 -0.20 -6.27
N LEU A 47 -12.01 -0.93 -5.46
CA LEU A 47 -11.79 -2.35 -5.65
C LEU A 47 -13.06 -3.15 -5.33
N ALA A 48 -13.37 -4.13 -6.14
CA ALA A 48 -14.48 -5.05 -5.91
C ALA A 48 -14.07 -6.15 -4.92
N GLU A 49 -14.83 -6.31 -3.83
CA GLU A 49 -14.61 -7.44 -2.91
C GLU A 49 -14.96 -8.77 -3.60
N GLN A 50 -14.01 -9.72 -3.59
CA GLN A 50 -14.19 -11.08 -4.13
C GLN A 50 -13.79 -12.10 -3.06
N GLY A 51 -14.75 -12.53 -2.25
CA GLY A 51 -14.50 -13.46 -1.15
C GLY A 51 -13.49 -12.90 -0.14
N ASP A 52 -12.34 -13.56 -0.04
CA ASP A 52 -11.23 -13.14 0.83
C ASP A 52 -10.23 -12.21 0.14
N SER A 53 -10.49 -11.77 -1.09
CA SER A 53 -9.59 -10.92 -1.89
C SER A 53 -10.32 -9.74 -2.51
N TYR A 54 -9.62 -8.99 -3.35
CA TYR A 54 -10.12 -7.86 -4.11
C TYR A 54 -9.75 -8.00 -5.59
N ALA A 55 -10.57 -7.43 -6.46
CA ALA A 55 -10.29 -7.31 -7.89
C ALA A 55 -10.47 -5.89 -8.38
N ILE A 56 -9.82 -5.56 -9.49
CA ILE A 56 -10.00 -4.29 -10.19
C ILE A 56 -11.23 -4.39 -11.09
N ASP A 57 -12.17 -3.45 -10.96
CA ASP A 57 -13.22 -3.26 -11.97
C ASP A 57 -12.60 -2.52 -13.18
N PHE A 58 -12.11 -3.29 -14.14
CA PHE A 58 -11.46 -2.75 -15.31
C PHE A 58 -12.39 -1.94 -16.22
N ALA A 59 -13.69 -2.20 -16.19
CA ALA A 59 -14.66 -1.43 -16.97
C ALA A 59 -14.81 0.00 -16.40
N ASP A 60 -14.93 0.11 -15.07
CA ASP A 60 -14.97 1.40 -14.39
C ASP A 60 -13.61 2.11 -14.46
N PHE A 61 -12.50 1.38 -14.29
CA PHE A 61 -11.16 1.91 -14.40
C PHE A 61 -10.89 2.54 -15.77
N GLU A 62 -11.19 1.81 -16.85
CA GLU A 62 -11.03 2.30 -18.23
C GLU A 62 -11.92 3.50 -18.51
N ARG A 63 -13.18 3.46 -18.09
CA ARG A 63 -14.12 4.57 -18.22
C ARG A 63 -13.57 5.85 -17.58
N LYS A 64 -12.96 5.76 -16.40
CA LYS A 64 -12.36 6.86 -15.64
C LYS A 64 -11.06 7.36 -16.28
N ALA A 65 -10.24 6.45 -16.81
CA ALA A 65 -9.02 6.79 -17.51
C ALA A 65 -9.29 7.58 -18.81
N LYS A 66 -10.44 7.36 -19.46
CA LYS A 66 -10.87 8.08 -20.69
C LYS A 66 -11.25 9.54 -20.46
N ASP A 67 -11.46 9.97 -19.22
CA ASP A 67 -11.69 11.39 -18.93
C ASP A 67 -10.42 12.19 -19.23
N LEU A 68 -10.53 13.19 -20.09
CA LEU A 68 -9.42 14.04 -20.53
C LEU A 68 -8.73 14.80 -19.38
N HIS A 69 -9.39 14.95 -18.25
CA HIS A 69 -8.80 15.55 -17.06
C HIS A 69 -8.03 14.54 -16.21
N THR A 70 -8.20 13.23 -16.41
CA THR A 70 -7.42 12.20 -15.71
C THR A 70 -6.00 12.14 -16.27
N LYS A 71 -5.01 12.42 -15.43
CA LYS A 71 -3.60 12.56 -15.86
C LYS A 71 -2.65 11.56 -15.24
N MET A 72 -3.02 11.00 -14.11
CA MET A 72 -2.11 10.16 -13.35
C MET A 72 -2.85 9.03 -12.62
N LEU A 73 -2.20 7.89 -12.49
CA LEU A 73 -2.53 6.82 -11.56
C LEU A 73 -1.40 6.73 -10.51
N ILE A 74 -1.74 6.77 -9.22
CA ILE A 74 -0.83 6.32 -8.17
C ILE A 74 -1.21 4.88 -7.85
N LEU A 75 -0.36 3.94 -8.25
CA LEU A 75 -0.55 2.51 -8.09
C LEU A 75 0.21 2.01 -6.86
N CYS A 76 -0.48 1.44 -5.89
CA CYS A 76 0.13 0.75 -4.74
C CYS A 76 0.33 -0.73 -5.09
N SER A 77 1.59 -1.20 -5.16
CA SER A 77 1.94 -2.55 -5.62
C SER A 77 3.18 -3.10 -4.91
N PRO A 78 3.05 -4.03 -3.97
CA PRO A 78 1.84 -4.63 -3.38
C PRO A 78 0.90 -3.65 -2.72
N HIS A 79 -0.40 -3.98 -2.74
CA HIS A 79 -1.46 -3.04 -2.37
C HIS A 79 -1.72 -3.01 -0.85
N ASN A 80 -1.62 -1.84 -0.27
CA ASN A 80 -1.96 -1.54 1.12
C ASN A 80 -3.25 -0.69 1.18
N PRO A 81 -4.32 -1.12 1.89
CA PRO A 81 -4.36 -2.19 2.89
C PRO A 81 -4.83 -3.55 2.37
N ALA A 82 -5.26 -3.69 1.11
CA ALA A 82 -5.91 -4.89 0.60
C ALA A 82 -5.03 -6.16 0.62
N GLY A 83 -3.71 -6.01 0.77
CA GLY A 83 -2.75 -7.13 0.82
C GLY A 83 -2.55 -7.83 -0.52
N ARG A 84 -3.01 -7.24 -1.66
CA ARG A 84 -2.90 -7.81 -2.99
C ARG A 84 -1.50 -7.67 -3.57
N VAL A 85 -1.04 -8.72 -4.22
CA VAL A 85 0.05 -8.67 -5.21
C VAL A 85 -0.60 -8.76 -6.59
N TRP A 86 -0.53 -7.69 -7.35
CA TRP A 86 -1.14 -7.63 -8.68
C TRP A 86 -0.45 -8.60 -9.64
N THR A 87 -1.21 -9.39 -10.36
CA THR A 87 -0.63 -10.31 -11.36
C THR A 87 -0.06 -9.53 -12.54
N ARG A 88 0.84 -10.17 -13.29
CA ARG A 88 1.41 -9.56 -14.50
C ARG A 88 0.31 -9.15 -15.49
N GLU A 89 -0.73 -9.98 -15.62
CA GLU A 89 -1.85 -9.72 -16.53
C GLU A 89 -2.69 -8.52 -16.06
N GLU A 90 -2.93 -8.38 -14.75
CA GLU A 90 -3.63 -7.21 -14.18
C GLU A 90 -2.82 -5.95 -14.43
N LEU A 91 -1.50 -5.98 -14.19
CA LEU A 91 -0.61 -4.85 -14.43
C LEU A 91 -0.49 -4.50 -15.92
N GLN A 92 -0.42 -5.49 -16.81
CA GLN A 92 -0.44 -5.26 -18.26
C GLN A 92 -1.71 -4.54 -18.69
N LYS A 93 -2.87 -4.97 -18.21
CA LYS A 93 -4.15 -4.33 -18.52
C LYS A 93 -4.23 -2.91 -17.97
N ILE A 94 -3.72 -2.64 -16.76
CA ILE A 94 -3.56 -1.26 -16.26
C ILE A 94 -2.71 -0.45 -17.22
N SER A 95 -1.55 -0.99 -17.62
CA SER A 95 -0.60 -0.30 -18.51
C SER A 95 -1.22 0.03 -19.87
N GLU A 96 -1.89 -0.92 -20.50
CA GLU A 96 -2.58 -0.72 -21.78
C GLU A 96 -3.62 0.41 -21.70
N ILE A 97 -4.45 0.42 -20.67
CA ILE A 97 -5.46 1.45 -20.45
C ILE A 97 -4.82 2.82 -20.22
N CYS A 98 -3.79 2.88 -19.36
CA CYS A 98 -3.10 4.13 -19.04
C CYS A 98 -2.38 4.71 -20.27
N LEU A 99 -1.67 3.88 -21.03
CA LEU A 99 -0.99 4.28 -22.26
C LEU A 99 -1.98 4.81 -23.31
N ALA A 100 -3.07 4.09 -23.55
CA ALA A 100 -4.09 4.47 -24.53
C ALA A 100 -4.76 5.82 -24.20
N ASN A 101 -4.75 6.24 -22.94
CA ASN A 101 -5.43 7.46 -22.48
C ASN A 101 -4.46 8.57 -21.99
N GLY A 102 -3.15 8.39 -22.15
CA GLY A 102 -2.13 9.36 -21.72
C GLY A 102 -2.07 9.58 -20.20
N VAL A 103 -2.39 8.54 -19.43
CA VAL A 103 -2.32 8.54 -17.97
C VAL A 103 -0.93 8.07 -17.53
N LEU A 104 -0.19 8.92 -16.81
CA LEU A 104 1.12 8.59 -16.25
C LEU A 104 0.95 7.67 -15.03
N VAL A 105 1.77 6.63 -14.91
CA VAL A 105 1.72 5.71 -13.75
C VAL A 105 2.85 6.00 -12.76
N VAL A 106 2.50 6.23 -11.50
CA VAL A 106 3.43 6.30 -10.37
C VAL A 106 3.23 5.04 -9.55
N SER A 107 4.12 4.05 -9.75
CA SER A 107 4.05 2.77 -9.06
C SER A 107 4.80 2.85 -7.72
N ASP A 108 4.05 2.84 -6.64
CA ASP A 108 4.59 2.74 -5.28
C ASP A 108 4.82 1.26 -4.95
N GLU A 109 6.08 0.83 -5.09
CA GLU A 109 6.53 -0.54 -4.90
C GLU A 109 7.31 -0.72 -3.59
N ILE A 110 7.02 0.12 -2.58
CA ILE A 110 7.73 0.12 -1.28
C ILE A 110 7.63 -1.22 -0.52
N HIS A 111 6.71 -2.10 -0.91
CA HIS A 111 6.49 -3.42 -0.32
C HIS A 111 6.94 -4.57 -1.22
N ASP A 112 7.70 -4.32 -2.29
CA ASP A 112 8.09 -5.26 -3.33
C ASP A 112 8.85 -6.52 -2.81
N ASP A 113 9.64 -6.38 -1.76
CA ASP A 113 10.36 -7.47 -1.10
C ASP A 113 9.50 -8.29 -0.09
N LEU A 114 8.31 -7.80 0.26
CA LEU A 114 7.47 -8.34 1.32
C LEU A 114 6.35 -9.21 0.74
N ILE A 115 6.73 -10.30 0.10
CA ILE A 115 5.84 -11.19 -0.65
C ILE A 115 5.64 -12.50 0.11
N MET A 116 4.37 -12.92 0.24
CA MET A 116 4.02 -14.17 0.91
C MET A 116 4.30 -15.39 0.02
N PRO A 117 4.58 -16.57 0.61
CA PRO A 117 4.84 -17.78 -0.16
C PRO A 117 3.73 -18.09 -1.17
N GLY A 118 4.14 -18.36 -2.43
CA GLY A 118 3.23 -18.68 -3.54
C GLY A 118 2.81 -17.47 -4.38
N TYR A 119 3.31 -16.27 -4.09
CA TYR A 119 3.10 -15.06 -4.87
C TYR A 119 4.42 -14.52 -5.39
N GLU A 120 4.36 -13.69 -6.42
CA GLU A 120 5.53 -13.06 -7.04
C GLU A 120 5.18 -11.62 -7.42
N HIS A 121 6.05 -10.69 -7.00
CA HIS A 121 5.93 -9.30 -7.39
C HIS A 121 6.44 -9.08 -8.81
N THR A 122 5.69 -8.31 -9.59
CA THR A 122 6.11 -7.86 -10.91
C THR A 122 6.38 -6.36 -10.86
N VAL A 123 7.63 -5.95 -11.12
CA VAL A 123 8.00 -4.54 -11.24
C VAL A 123 7.28 -3.93 -12.44
N TYR A 124 6.54 -2.84 -12.23
CA TYR A 124 5.71 -2.24 -13.29
C TYR A 124 6.51 -1.87 -14.54
N ALA A 125 7.70 -1.28 -14.37
CA ALA A 125 8.57 -0.92 -15.49
C ALA A 125 9.07 -2.13 -16.33
N SER A 126 8.96 -3.36 -15.81
CA SER A 126 9.37 -4.58 -16.52
C SER A 126 8.30 -5.16 -17.45
N LEU A 127 7.12 -4.56 -17.51
CA LEU A 127 5.99 -5.07 -18.30
C LEU A 127 6.24 -4.98 -19.81
N SER A 128 6.69 -3.82 -20.28
CA SER A 128 7.05 -3.54 -21.67
C SER A 128 7.88 -2.26 -21.76
N GLN A 129 8.47 -1.98 -22.91
CA GLN A 129 9.20 -0.74 -23.16
C GLN A 129 8.30 0.49 -23.05
N GLU A 130 7.06 0.39 -23.50
CA GLU A 130 6.08 1.47 -23.42
C GLU A 130 5.70 1.76 -21.97
N ALA A 131 5.47 0.72 -21.16
CA ALA A 131 5.19 0.85 -19.73
C ALA A 131 6.38 1.50 -18.98
N GLU A 132 7.61 1.05 -19.29
CA GLU A 132 8.85 1.63 -18.75
C GLU A 132 8.94 3.13 -19.03
N GLN A 133 8.59 3.56 -20.26
CA GLN A 133 8.66 4.97 -20.67
C GLN A 133 7.50 5.83 -20.15
N ASN A 134 6.45 5.23 -19.58
CA ASN A 134 5.27 5.92 -19.04
C ASN A 134 5.10 5.70 -17.53
N CYS A 135 6.18 5.47 -16.79
CA CYS A 135 6.07 5.26 -15.35
C CYS A 135 7.20 5.90 -14.54
N LEU A 136 6.90 6.05 -13.24
CA LEU A 136 7.86 6.18 -12.16
C LEU A 136 7.69 4.97 -11.25
N VAL A 137 8.80 4.34 -10.84
CA VAL A 137 8.80 3.27 -9.83
C VAL A 137 9.46 3.79 -8.57
N LEU A 138 8.78 3.66 -7.43
CA LEU A 138 9.20 4.18 -6.14
C LEU A 138 9.45 2.99 -5.19
N THR A 139 10.67 2.83 -4.71
CA THR A 139 11.04 1.80 -3.72
C THR A 139 11.78 2.41 -2.54
N ALA A 140 11.91 1.67 -1.46
CA ALA A 140 12.71 2.10 -0.31
C ALA A 140 13.07 0.92 0.61
N PRO A 141 14.23 0.93 1.26
CA PRO A 141 14.60 -0.06 2.28
C PRO A 141 13.76 0.06 3.56
N SER A 142 12.94 1.08 3.66
CA SER A 142 12.25 1.49 4.90
C SER A 142 11.24 0.45 5.42
N LYS A 143 10.54 -0.26 4.53
CA LYS A 143 9.58 -1.30 4.91
C LYS A 143 10.23 -2.66 5.02
N THR A 144 11.03 -3.01 4.04
CA THR A 144 11.76 -4.27 3.96
C THR A 144 12.70 -4.47 5.16
N PHE A 145 13.46 -3.44 5.51
CA PHE A 145 14.51 -3.51 6.53
C PHE A 145 14.26 -2.65 7.78
N ASN A 146 13.02 -2.18 7.97
CA ASN A 146 12.63 -1.34 9.12
C ASN A 146 13.47 -0.06 9.27
N LEU A 147 13.77 0.61 8.17
CA LEU A 147 14.64 1.79 8.10
C LEU A 147 13.89 3.11 7.83
N ALA A 148 12.59 3.17 8.16
CA ALA A 148 11.75 4.33 7.86
C ALA A 148 12.28 5.66 8.43
N GLY A 149 12.91 5.64 9.61
CA GLY A 149 13.49 6.82 10.25
C GLY A 149 14.64 7.46 9.47
N LEU A 150 15.27 6.74 8.54
CA LEU A 150 16.37 7.26 7.71
C LEU A 150 15.88 8.02 6.47
N GLN A 151 14.59 8.02 6.17
CA GLN A 151 13.96 8.84 5.12
C GLN A 151 14.66 8.70 3.76
N THR A 152 15.00 7.46 3.37
CA THR A 152 15.68 7.14 2.11
C THR A 152 14.75 6.39 1.20
N SER A 153 14.69 6.80 -0.07
CA SER A 153 13.93 6.11 -1.13
C SER A 153 14.70 6.12 -2.45
N ASN A 154 14.36 5.18 -3.32
CA ASN A 154 14.87 5.07 -4.68
C ASN A 154 13.72 5.43 -5.63
N ILE A 155 13.99 6.34 -6.57
CA ILE A 155 12.99 6.82 -7.53
C ILE A 155 13.54 6.53 -8.91
N PHE A 156 12.97 5.52 -9.58
CA PHE A 156 13.37 5.12 -10.92
C PHE A 156 12.47 5.79 -11.94
N ILE A 157 13.05 6.60 -12.82
CA ILE A 157 12.35 7.28 -13.90
C ILE A 157 13.14 7.01 -15.19
N PRO A 158 12.83 5.94 -15.91
CA PRO A 158 13.58 5.54 -17.10
C PRO A 158 13.52 6.61 -18.21
N ASN A 159 12.34 7.18 -18.45
CA ASN A 159 12.13 8.23 -19.45
C ASN A 159 12.89 9.51 -19.08
N ALA A 160 13.83 9.91 -19.95
CA ALA A 160 14.71 11.04 -19.72
C ALA A 160 13.96 12.40 -19.59
N SER A 161 12.88 12.59 -20.35
CA SER A 161 12.09 13.83 -20.31
C SER A 161 11.28 13.92 -19.01
N LEU A 162 10.66 12.81 -18.58
CA LEU A 162 9.99 12.74 -17.29
C LEU A 162 11.00 12.99 -16.15
N ARG A 163 12.14 12.35 -16.20
CA ARG A 163 13.20 12.51 -15.18
C ARG A 163 13.69 13.96 -15.10
N ALA A 164 13.91 14.62 -16.24
CA ALA A 164 14.32 16.01 -16.27
C ALA A 164 13.28 16.91 -15.58
N ARG A 165 11.99 16.75 -15.91
CA ARG A 165 10.89 17.52 -15.30
C ARG A 165 10.76 17.28 -13.78
N TYR A 166 10.92 16.02 -13.34
CA TYR A 166 10.91 15.69 -11.92
C TYR A 166 12.05 16.40 -11.17
N MET A 167 13.25 16.35 -11.75
CA MET A 167 14.44 16.96 -11.17
C MET A 167 14.38 18.49 -11.16
N GLU A 168 13.78 19.11 -12.19
CA GLU A 168 13.53 20.55 -12.24
C GLU A 168 12.60 20.97 -11.11
N TYR A 169 11.43 20.31 -10.97
CA TYR A 169 10.48 20.58 -9.89
C TYR A 169 11.12 20.38 -8.51
N LEU A 170 11.88 19.30 -8.35
CA LEU A 170 12.56 19.02 -7.08
C LEU A 170 13.55 20.11 -6.70
N LYS A 171 14.31 20.68 -7.66
CA LYS A 171 15.25 21.78 -7.42
C LYS A 171 14.54 23.09 -7.03
N GLU A 172 13.39 23.35 -7.60
CA GLU A 172 12.59 24.56 -7.29
C GLU A 172 12.04 24.49 -5.85
N THR A 173 11.60 23.33 -5.41
CA THR A 173 10.94 23.14 -4.11
C THR A 173 11.87 22.72 -3.00
N ASN A 174 13.00 22.09 -3.32
CA ASN A 174 14.04 21.64 -2.40
C ASN A 174 15.42 21.89 -3.02
N PRO A 175 16.07 23.03 -2.72
CA PRO A 175 17.35 23.39 -3.31
C PRO A 175 18.49 22.41 -3.03
N ASN A 176 18.38 21.58 -2.00
CA ASN A 176 19.37 20.56 -1.65
C ASN A 176 18.71 19.19 -1.40
N PRO A 177 18.22 18.51 -2.45
CA PRO A 177 17.47 17.27 -2.33
C PRO A 177 18.40 16.06 -2.10
N LYS A 178 19.22 16.12 -1.05
CA LYS A 178 20.15 15.03 -0.73
C LYS A 178 19.62 14.18 0.40
N CYS A 179 19.75 12.88 0.27
CA CYS A 179 19.61 11.92 1.36
C CYS A 179 20.72 12.14 2.41
N ASN A 180 20.45 11.79 3.65
CA ASN A 180 21.50 11.77 4.66
C ASN A 180 22.48 10.61 4.40
N ILE A 181 23.74 10.77 4.82
CA ILE A 181 24.79 9.80 4.56
C ILE A 181 24.51 8.42 5.18
N LEU A 182 23.89 8.39 6.37
CA LEU A 182 23.51 7.14 7.03
C LEU A 182 22.41 6.41 6.26
N GLY A 183 21.50 7.17 5.63
CA GLY A 183 20.45 6.62 4.76
C GLY A 183 21.02 5.92 3.52
N TYR A 184 22.01 6.52 2.86
CA TYR A 184 22.71 5.88 1.74
C TYR A 184 23.43 4.60 2.18
N LEU A 185 24.22 4.69 3.25
CA LEU A 185 24.97 3.54 3.76
C LEU A 185 24.04 2.40 4.19
N ALA A 186 22.97 2.72 4.90
CA ALA A 186 22.01 1.72 5.35
C ALA A 186 21.27 1.06 4.18
N CYS A 187 20.86 1.84 3.16
CA CYS A 187 20.24 1.32 1.95
C CYS A 187 21.17 0.34 1.22
N GLU A 188 22.41 0.75 0.98
CA GLU A 188 23.39 -0.12 0.32
C GLU A 188 23.68 -1.38 1.14
N THR A 189 23.92 -1.24 2.43
CA THR A 189 24.23 -2.37 3.32
C THR A 189 23.05 -3.34 3.41
N ALA A 190 21.83 -2.84 3.54
CA ALA A 190 20.64 -3.67 3.65
C ALA A 190 20.45 -4.53 2.40
N TYR A 191 20.44 -3.93 1.22
CA TYR A 191 20.25 -4.68 -0.03
C TYR A 191 21.42 -5.58 -0.41
N ARG A 192 22.66 -5.25 0.00
CA ARG A 192 23.83 -6.09 -0.32
C ARG A 192 24.05 -7.24 0.65
N HIS A 193 23.63 -7.12 1.90
CA HIS A 193 24.13 -7.99 2.96
C HIS A 193 23.06 -8.51 3.94
N CYS A 194 21.78 -8.15 3.79
CA CYS A 194 20.75 -8.52 4.75
C CYS A 194 19.64 -9.43 4.19
N GLU A 195 19.94 -10.18 3.11
CA GLU A 195 18.99 -11.13 2.52
C GLU A 195 18.55 -12.21 3.53
N ASP A 196 19.53 -12.85 4.22
CA ASP A 196 19.23 -13.86 5.26
C ASP A 196 18.34 -13.33 6.39
N TRP A 197 18.50 -12.05 6.74
CA TRP A 197 17.66 -11.39 7.74
C TRP A 197 16.24 -11.22 7.23
N LEU A 198 16.09 -10.81 5.97
CA LEU A 198 14.78 -10.63 5.32
C LEU A 198 14.04 -11.97 5.26
N ASP A 199 14.70 -13.04 4.84
CA ASP A 199 14.11 -14.37 4.77
C ASP A 199 13.58 -14.83 6.13
N GLN A 200 14.35 -14.64 7.20
CA GLN A 200 13.92 -14.96 8.56
C GLN A 200 12.74 -14.07 9.00
N CYS A 201 12.77 -12.78 8.65
CA CYS A 201 11.68 -11.84 8.93
C CYS A 201 10.38 -12.28 8.24
N LEU A 202 10.44 -12.65 6.96
CA LEU A 202 9.29 -13.16 6.20
C LEU A 202 8.72 -14.45 6.79
N GLN A 203 9.58 -15.35 7.29
CA GLN A 203 9.13 -16.56 7.99
C GLN A 203 8.35 -16.24 9.26
N VAL A 204 8.80 -15.26 10.05
CA VAL A 204 8.09 -14.80 11.26
C VAL A 204 6.76 -14.17 10.89
N ILE A 205 6.71 -13.31 9.87
CA ILE A 205 5.49 -12.66 9.40
C ILE A 205 4.47 -13.71 8.91
N ASP A 206 4.91 -14.70 8.13
CA ASP A 206 4.03 -15.78 7.65
C ASP A 206 3.52 -16.67 8.79
N ALA A 207 4.37 -16.98 9.78
CA ALA A 207 3.94 -17.70 10.99
C ALA A 207 2.89 -16.90 11.78
N ASN A 208 3.10 -15.60 11.97
CA ASN A 208 2.14 -14.71 12.61
C ASN A 208 0.82 -14.63 11.83
N ARG A 209 0.89 -14.53 10.50
CA ARG A 209 -0.29 -14.57 9.61
C ARG A 209 -1.11 -15.85 9.81
N LYS A 210 -0.46 -16.99 9.78
CA LYS A 210 -1.12 -18.30 9.99
C LYS A 210 -1.76 -18.41 11.37
N LEU A 211 -1.06 -17.93 12.40
CA LEU A 211 -1.56 -17.91 13.79
C LEU A 211 -2.84 -17.07 13.89
N VAL A 212 -2.82 -15.83 13.37
CA VAL A 212 -3.99 -14.94 13.42
C VAL A 212 -5.16 -15.52 12.63
N ILE A 213 -4.95 -15.99 11.40
CA ILE A 213 -6.01 -16.59 10.57
C ILE A 213 -6.63 -17.81 11.27
N GLY A 214 -5.81 -18.70 11.83
CA GLY A 214 -6.28 -19.88 12.58
C GLY A 214 -7.12 -19.49 13.78
N PHE A 215 -6.66 -18.53 14.56
CA PHE A 215 -7.38 -18.03 15.74
C PHE A 215 -8.72 -17.37 15.34
N MET A 216 -8.72 -16.48 14.35
CA MET A 216 -9.94 -15.82 13.88
C MET A 216 -10.97 -16.84 13.38
N LYS A 217 -10.55 -17.80 12.58
CA LYS A 217 -11.44 -18.86 12.09
C LYS A 217 -12.08 -19.67 13.22
N GLN A 218 -11.34 -19.90 14.31
CA GLN A 218 -11.81 -20.69 15.44
C GLN A 218 -12.69 -19.89 16.40
N LYS A 219 -12.27 -18.65 16.74
CA LYS A 219 -12.87 -17.84 17.81
C LYS A 219 -13.84 -16.79 17.32
N PHE A 220 -13.62 -16.25 16.11
CA PHE A 220 -14.36 -15.13 15.54
C PHE A 220 -14.71 -15.37 14.07
N PRO A 221 -15.46 -16.44 13.74
CA PRO A 221 -15.79 -16.79 12.35
C PRO A 221 -16.59 -15.71 11.62
N GLN A 222 -17.18 -14.76 12.33
CA GLN A 222 -17.87 -13.60 11.78
C GLN A 222 -16.91 -12.55 11.20
N ILE A 223 -15.64 -12.53 11.68
CA ILE A 223 -14.62 -11.62 11.18
C ILE A 223 -13.94 -12.28 9.97
N LYS A 224 -14.03 -11.60 8.83
CA LYS A 224 -13.41 -12.11 7.59
C LYS A 224 -12.01 -11.56 7.45
N VAL A 225 -11.02 -12.43 7.53
CA VAL A 225 -9.63 -12.06 7.29
C VAL A 225 -9.38 -12.09 5.79
N LYS A 226 -8.95 -10.97 5.21
CA LYS A 226 -8.59 -10.90 3.79
C LYS A 226 -7.26 -11.61 3.55
N ARG A 227 -7.11 -12.16 2.35
CA ARG A 227 -5.89 -12.87 1.94
C ARG A 227 -4.72 -11.90 1.88
N LEU A 228 -3.66 -12.23 2.58
CA LEU A 228 -2.42 -11.47 2.53
C LEU A 228 -1.47 -12.13 1.51
N GLU A 229 -1.34 -11.51 0.35
CA GLU A 229 -0.47 -11.96 -0.75
C GLU A 229 0.90 -11.29 -0.67
N GLY A 230 0.92 -10.05 -0.21
CA GLY A 230 2.12 -9.24 0.04
C GLY A 230 1.92 -8.23 1.15
N THR A 231 2.96 -7.52 1.53
CA THR A 231 3.08 -6.67 2.73
C THR A 231 3.16 -7.50 4.03
N TYR A 232 3.17 -6.82 5.16
CA TYR A 232 3.02 -7.42 6.49
C TYR A 232 1.76 -6.91 7.21
N LEU A 233 0.80 -6.37 6.45
CA LEU A 233 -0.36 -5.61 6.93
C LEU A 233 -1.62 -6.42 6.66
N LEU A 234 -2.13 -7.10 7.68
CA LEU A 234 -3.31 -7.95 7.55
C LEU A 234 -4.58 -7.11 7.61
N TRP A 235 -5.42 -7.24 6.58
CA TRP A 235 -6.69 -6.53 6.47
C TRP A 235 -7.85 -7.41 6.92
N MET A 236 -8.65 -6.93 7.88
CA MET A 236 -9.70 -7.71 8.52
C MET A 236 -11.04 -6.97 8.47
N ASP A 237 -12.08 -7.65 8.01
CA ASP A 237 -13.46 -7.17 7.96
C ASP A 237 -14.21 -7.57 9.24
N TRP A 238 -14.49 -6.59 10.08
CA TRP A 238 -15.18 -6.75 11.36
C TRP A 238 -16.70 -6.50 11.28
N ARG A 239 -17.22 -6.13 10.11
CA ARG A 239 -18.64 -5.81 9.90
C ARG A 239 -19.58 -6.95 10.29
N GLY A 240 -19.08 -8.20 10.22
CA GLY A 240 -19.82 -9.38 10.62
C GLY A 240 -20.21 -9.46 12.11
N LEU A 241 -19.56 -8.66 12.99
CA LEU A 241 -19.95 -8.54 14.39
C LEU A 241 -21.15 -7.61 14.62
N GLY A 242 -21.56 -6.81 13.63
CA GLY A 242 -22.64 -5.84 13.76
C GLY A 242 -22.33 -4.67 14.71
N ILE A 243 -21.07 -4.38 14.93
CA ILE A 243 -20.58 -3.29 15.78
C ILE A 243 -20.29 -2.09 14.90
N ASP A 244 -20.73 -0.90 15.32
CA ASP A 244 -20.35 0.36 14.66
C ASP A 244 -18.82 0.56 14.71
N TYR A 245 -18.24 1.14 13.66
CA TYR A 245 -16.78 1.23 13.54
C TYR A 245 -16.13 2.13 14.62
N LYS A 246 -16.85 3.12 15.17
CA LYS A 246 -16.36 3.95 16.29
C LYS A 246 -16.36 3.16 17.59
N GLU A 247 -17.37 2.34 17.79
CA GLU A 247 -17.43 1.44 18.94
C GLU A 247 -16.38 0.32 18.81
N LEU A 248 -16.12 -0.18 17.60
CA LEU A 248 -15.03 -1.09 17.30
C LEU A 248 -13.68 -0.49 17.72
N GLU A 249 -13.37 0.74 17.29
CA GLU A 249 -12.18 1.48 17.71
C GLU A 249 -12.09 1.63 19.24
N ARG A 250 -13.20 2.00 19.89
CA ARG A 250 -13.24 2.13 21.35
C ARG A 250 -12.91 0.82 22.06
N ILE A 251 -13.50 -0.29 21.62
CA ILE A 251 -13.24 -1.62 22.20
C ILE A 251 -11.78 -2.01 21.99
N ASN A 252 -11.26 -1.85 20.76
CA ASN A 252 -9.87 -2.16 20.45
C ASN A 252 -8.91 -1.37 21.35
N ARG A 253 -9.07 -0.05 21.42
CA ARG A 253 -8.14 0.82 22.15
C ARG A 253 -8.31 0.76 23.67
N GLN A 254 -9.54 0.71 24.19
CA GLN A 254 -9.78 0.85 25.62
C GLN A 254 -9.93 -0.50 26.34
N GLU A 255 -10.60 -1.48 25.73
CA GLU A 255 -10.84 -2.79 26.36
C GLU A 255 -9.73 -3.79 26.01
N ALA A 256 -9.43 -3.97 24.71
CA ALA A 256 -8.37 -4.87 24.27
C ALA A 256 -6.96 -4.27 24.40
N ARG A 257 -6.84 -2.93 24.48
CA ARG A 257 -5.57 -2.18 24.47
C ARG A 257 -4.72 -2.52 23.25
N LEU A 258 -5.37 -2.60 22.10
CA LEU A 258 -4.78 -2.84 20.80
C LEU A 258 -4.95 -1.59 19.93
N PHE A 259 -3.87 -1.18 19.28
CA PHE A 259 -3.83 -0.05 18.37
C PHE A 259 -3.66 -0.59 16.95
N PHE A 260 -4.77 -0.93 16.31
CA PHE A 260 -4.82 -1.20 14.89
C PHE A 260 -4.87 0.13 14.12
N ASP A 261 -4.65 0.07 12.82
CA ASP A 261 -5.03 1.18 11.96
C ASP A 261 -6.49 0.99 11.57
N GLU A 262 -7.33 1.91 11.99
CA GLU A 262 -8.77 1.88 11.72
C GLU A 262 -9.06 2.00 10.23
N GLY A 263 -9.93 1.14 9.72
CA GLY A 263 -10.16 1.01 8.29
C GLY A 263 -10.68 2.27 7.62
N TYR A 264 -11.44 3.11 8.31
CA TYR A 264 -12.00 4.35 7.74
C TYR A 264 -10.92 5.36 7.30
N ILE A 265 -9.69 5.29 7.84
CA ILE A 265 -8.59 6.16 7.39
C ILE A 265 -8.10 5.83 5.97
N PHE A 266 -8.39 4.61 5.47
CA PHE A 266 -8.05 4.18 4.11
C PHE A 266 -9.12 4.52 3.06
N GLY A 267 -10.13 5.28 3.46
CA GLY A 267 -11.27 5.67 2.65
C GLY A 267 -12.58 5.05 3.14
N LYS A 268 -13.69 5.50 2.56
CA LYS A 268 -15.04 5.07 2.95
C LYS A 268 -15.23 3.55 2.86
N GLN A 269 -14.60 2.91 1.89
CA GLN A 269 -14.66 1.46 1.67
C GLN A 269 -14.00 0.66 2.80
N GLY A 270 -13.20 1.31 3.64
CA GLY A 270 -12.54 0.72 4.81
C GLY A 270 -13.34 0.77 6.11
N GLU A 271 -14.52 1.42 6.14
CA GLU A 271 -15.33 1.48 7.36
C GLU A 271 -15.71 0.08 7.85
N GLY A 272 -15.45 -0.19 9.13
CA GLY A 272 -15.67 -1.50 9.75
C GLY A 272 -14.57 -2.54 9.49
N PHE A 273 -13.47 -2.11 8.88
CA PHE A 273 -12.24 -2.89 8.77
C PHE A 273 -11.20 -2.42 9.78
N GLU A 274 -10.22 -3.29 10.04
CA GLU A 274 -9.02 -3.00 10.82
C GLU A 274 -7.79 -3.55 10.10
N ARG A 275 -6.68 -2.79 10.12
CA ARG A 275 -5.40 -3.22 9.56
C ARG A 275 -4.42 -3.56 10.68
N TRP A 276 -3.96 -4.80 10.71
CA TRP A 276 -3.02 -5.30 11.71
C TRP A 276 -1.61 -5.47 11.15
N ASN A 277 -0.62 -4.82 11.77
CA ASN A 277 0.79 -5.03 11.48
C ASN A 277 1.29 -6.33 12.12
N LEU A 278 1.72 -7.28 11.28
CA LEU A 278 2.22 -8.61 11.72
C LEU A 278 3.75 -8.68 11.87
N ALA A 279 4.48 -7.61 11.51
CA ALA A 279 5.94 -7.57 11.59
C ALA A 279 6.40 -7.27 13.02
N CYS A 280 6.13 -8.18 13.92
CA CYS A 280 6.56 -8.11 15.32
C CYS A 280 6.83 -9.52 15.86
N PRO A 281 7.52 -9.65 17.03
CA PRO A 281 7.70 -10.94 17.70
C PRO A 281 6.37 -11.65 17.96
N THR A 282 6.30 -12.95 17.67
CA THR A 282 5.09 -13.78 17.77
C THR A 282 4.40 -13.70 19.14
N ARG A 283 5.17 -13.53 20.21
CA ARG A 283 4.62 -13.36 21.57
C ARG A 283 3.65 -12.17 21.68
N TYR A 284 3.91 -11.07 20.96
CA TYR A 284 3.00 -9.90 20.98
C TYR A 284 1.70 -10.19 20.23
N ILE A 285 1.77 -10.98 19.15
CA ILE A 285 0.57 -11.46 18.46
C ILE A 285 -0.26 -12.34 19.40
N GLN A 286 0.36 -13.29 20.12
CA GLN A 286 -0.32 -14.15 21.07
C GLN A 286 -1.01 -13.37 22.20
N GLU A 287 -0.30 -12.42 22.82
CA GLU A 287 -0.89 -11.52 23.82
C GLU A 287 -2.05 -10.70 23.25
N ALA A 288 -1.93 -10.21 22.04
CA ALA A 288 -2.98 -9.43 21.38
C ALA A 288 -4.23 -10.28 21.14
N LEU A 289 -4.08 -11.52 20.70
CA LEU A 289 -5.18 -12.45 20.50
C LEU A 289 -5.91 -12.79 21.81
N GLU A 290 -5.17 -12.99 22.91
CA GLU A 290 -5.76 -13.22 24.24
C GLU A 290 -6.57 -12.00 24.73
N ARG A 291 -6.04 -10.79 24.55
CA ARG A 291 -6.74 -9.55 24.92
C ARG A 291 -7.99 -9.37 24.07
N MET A 292 -7.90 -9.65 22.78
CA MET A 292 -9.02 -9.61 21.86
C MET A 292 -10.12 -10.59 22.27
N GLU A 293 -9.78 -11.84 22.58
CA GLU A 293 -10.74 -12.84 23.04
C GLU A 293 -11.50 -12.38 24.28
N LYS A 294 -10.81 -11.78 25.25
CA LYS A 294 -11.44 -11.24 26.47
C LYS A 294 -12.38 -10.07 26.16
N ALA A 295 -11.94 -9.12 25.36
CA ALA A 295 -12.71 -7.91 25.05
C ALA A 295 -13.98 -8.20 24.21
N TYR A 296 -13.87 -9.14 23.27
CA TYR A 296 -14.96 -9.44 22.33
C TYR A 296 -15.86 -10.61 22.75
N ARG A 297 -15.59 -11.29 23.88
CA ARG A 297 -16.38 -12.44 24.36
C ARG A 297 -17.91 -12.20 24.38
N LYS A 298 -18.35 -10.98 24.73
CA LYS A 298 -19.77 -10.61 24.80
C LYS A 298 -20.43 -10.39 23.45
N TYR A 299 -19.65 -10.26 22.37
CA TYR A 299 -20.13 -10.00 21.01
C TYR A 299 -20.14 -11.27 20.13
N VAL A 300 -19.56 -12.37 20.62
CA VAL A 300 -19.54 -13.66 19.93
C VAL A 300 -20.64 -14.52 20.53
N LYS A 301 -21.66 -14.81 19.74
CA LYS A 301 -22.76 -15.72 20.11
C LYS A 301 -22.45 -17.14 19.65
#